data_86f4df7de95564e3aeecbc3cf9b42dcd
#
_entry.id   86f4df7de95564e3aeecbc3cf9b42dcd
#
_cell.length_a   1.000
_cell.length_b   1.000
_cell.length_c   1.000
_cell.angle_alpha   90.00
_cell.angle_beta   90.00
_cell.angle_gamma   90.00
#
_symmetry.space_group_name_H-M   'P 1'
#
loop_
_entity.id
_entity.type
_entity.pdbx_description
1 polymer ?
#
loop_
_entity_poly.entity_id
_entity_poly.type
_entity_poly.pdbx_seq_one_letter_code
_entity_poly.pdbx_strand_id
1 'polypeptide(L)'
;MQAKVKPHPKFPAIYEAILEDGAQRLATKNLAPGRNVYGERLIRYEGVEYRIWDAYRSKMAAAILKGLKTVPISPGHKVLYLGAASGTTASHVSDIVGEKGHVYCVEFASRAIRELIDNVCMYRINMSPILEDARFPEKYSLFITGKVDDIYCDIAQPEQAKILADNADMFLKNSGWIMIAVKAQSIDVTKEPTEIYNREIKVLENRSFNVREVVHLEPYDKAHVMIVAQFR
;
A
#
# COMPACT_ATOMS: atom_id res chain seq x y z
N MET A 1 30.58 1.29 10.54
CA MET A 1 29.62 0.71 11.54
C MET A 1 28.73 -0.28 10.80
N GLN A 2 28.36 -1.38 11.43
CA GLN A 2 27.35 -2.29 10.86
C GLN A 2 25.96 -1.62 10.90
N ALA A 3 25.11 -1.86 9.91
CA ALA A 3 23.73 -1.36 9.93
C ALA A 3 23.00 -1.86 11.18
N LYS A 4 22.16 -1.01 11.78
CA LYS A 4 21.32 -1.36 12.93
C LYS A 4 19.85 -1.27 12.53
N VAL A 5 19.02 -2.17 13.05
CA VAL A 5 17.58 -2.17 12.80
C VAL A 5 16.83 -2.18 14.12
N LYS A 6 15.81 -1.36 14.26
CA LYS A 6 14.90 -1.35 15.41
C LYS A 6 13.45 -1.30 14.94
N PRO A 7 12.49 -1.82 15.71
CA PRO A 7 11.07 -1.66 15.40
C PRO A 7 10.69 -0.17 15.29
N HIS A 8 9.81 0.15 14.35
CA HIS A 8 9.23 1.48 14.28
C HIS A 8 8.37 1.73 15.54
N PRO A 9 8.47 2.92 16.19
CA PRO A 9 7.83 3.14 17.50
C PRO A 9 6.30 3.08 17.47
N LYS A 10 5.67 3.23 16.30
CA LYS A 10 4.22 3.31 16.14
C LYS A 10 3.61 2.16 15.34
N PHE A 11 4.34 1.60 14.38
CA PHE A 11 3.74 0.72 13.38
C PHE A 11 4.33 -0.69 13.49
N PRO A 12 3.52 -1.71 13.78
CA PRO A 12 3.98 -3.09 13.87
C PRO A 12 4.51 -3.58 12.51
N ALA A 13 5.54 -4.43 12.56
CA ALA A 13 6.22 -5.02 11.40
C ALA A 13 6.85 -4.01 10.40
N ILE A 14 6.90 -2.74 10.76
CA ILE A 14 7.72 -1.72 10.12
C ILE A 14 8.92 -1.45 11.01
N TYR A 15 10.07 -1.17 10.39
CA TYR A 15 11.34 -0.99 11.08
C TYR A 15 12.04 0.28 10.62
N GLU A 16 12.90 0.79 11.50
CA GLU A 16 13.85 1.86 11.20
C GLU A 16 15.25 1.25 11.09
N ALA A 17 15.88 1.39 9.94
CA ALA A 17 17.24 0.97 9.69
C ALA A 17 18.17 2.19 9.75
N ILE A 18 19.23 2.12 10.55
CA ILE A 18 20.31 3.08 10.60
C ILE A 18 21.46 2.46 9.80
N LEU A 19 21.77 3.06 8.66
CA LEU A 19 22.79 2.56 7.76
C LEU A 19 24.21 2.96 8.24
N GLU A 20 25.23 2.42 7.58
CA GLU A 20 26.65 2.65 7.93
C GLU A 20 27.09 4.11 7.83
N ASP A 21 26.44 4.89 6.96
CA ASP A 21 26.63 6.33 6.76
C ASP A 21 25.82 7.21 7.76
N GLY A 22 25.08 6.56 8.69
CA GLY A 22 24.20 7.23 9.64
C GLY A 22 22.81 7.57 9.09
N ALA A 23 22.52 7.28 7.82
CA ALA A 23 21.21 7.57 7.24
C ALA A 23 20.15 6.66 7.82
N GLN A 24 19.01 7.25 8.19
CA GLN A 24 17.83 6.52 8.65
C GLN A 24 16.91 6.21 7.46
N ARG A 25 16.41 4.99 7.40
CA ARG A 25 15.49 4.52 6.36
C ARG A 25 14.40 3.65 6.97
N LEU A 26 13.23 3.63 6.36
CA LEU A 26 12.23 2.61 6.66
C LEU A 26 12.69 1.25 6.12
N ALA A 27 12.24 0.18 6.76
CA ALA A 27 12.51 -1.17 6.31
C ALA A 27 11.36 -2.11 6.68
N THR A 28 11.27 -3.24 5.98
CA THR A 28 10.41 -4.37 6.33
C THR A 28 11.23 -5.65 6.45
N LYS A 29 10.78 -6.61 7.27
CA LYS A 29 11.42 -7.92 7.34
C LYS A 29 11.15 -8.68 6.04
N ASN A 30 12.21 -9.13 5.35
CA ASN A 30 12.06 -9.80 4.06
C ASN A 30 11.44 -11.20 4.21
N LEU A 31 10.25 -11.42 3.66
CA LEU A 31 9.62 -12.75 3.60
C LEU A 31 10.21 -13.65 2.50
N ALA A 32 10.99 -13.08 1.56
CA ALA A 32 11.69 -13.84 0.52
C ALA A 32 13.21 -13.59 0.61
N PRO A 33 13.92 -14.17 1.61
CA PRO A 33 15.32 -13.87 1.87
C PRO A 33 16.23 -14.05 0.64
N GLY A 34 17.15 -13.12 0.46
CA GLY A 34 18.05 -13.06 -0.68
C GLY A 34 17.46 -12.43 -1.96
N ARG A 35 16.19 -12.00 -1.93
CA ARG A 35 15.53 -11.37 -3.08
C ARG A 35 15.12 -9.93 -2.78
N ASN A 36 15.45 -9.05 -3.69
CA ASN A 36 14.84 -7.72 -3.80
C ASN A 36 13.77 -7.70 -4.90
N VAL A 37 12.94 -6.66 -4.95
CA VAL A 37 11.83 -6.54 -5.91
C VAL A 37 12.07 -5.45 -6.93
N TYR A 38 12.61 -4.30 -6.50
CA TYR A 38 12.83 -3.13 -7.36
C TYR A 38 14.27 -2.59 -7.26
N GLY A 39 15.23 -3.43 -6.81
CA GLY A 39 16.62 -3.07 -6.62
C GLY A 39 16.91 -2.43 -5.25
N GLU A 40 15.98 -2.53 -4.32
CA GLU A 40 16.19 -2.04 -2.95
C GLU A 40 17.31 -2.79 -2.24
N ARG A 41 18.01 -2.10 -1.36
CA ARG A 41 19.10 -2.67 -0.57
C ARG A 41 18.55 -3.67 0.46
N LEU A 42 19.20 -4.84 0.51
CA LEU A 42 18.98 -5.83 1.56
C LEU A 42 20.04 -5.64 2.65
N ILE A 43 19.64 -5.71 3.91
CA ILE A 43 20.53 -5.63 5.06
C ILE A 43 20.24 -6.79 6.00
N ARG A 44 21.29 -7.30 6.69
CA ARG A 44 21.15 -8.30 7.74
C ARG A 44 21.47 -7.69 9.08
N TYR A 45 20.60 -7.94 10.06
CA TYR A 45 20.79 -7.54 11.44
C TYR A 45 20.28 -8.65 12.36
N GLU A 46 21.12 -9.11 13.29
CA GLU A 46 20.79 -10.19 14.25
C GLU A 46 20.20 -11.45 13.59
N GLY A 47 20.77 -11.87 12.46
CA GLY A 47 20.33 -13.06 11.72
C GLY A 47 19.07 -12.88 10.87
N VAL A 48 18.41 -11.73 10.93
CA VAL A 48 17.21 -11.40 10.15
C VAL A 48 17.59 -10.52 8.96
N GLU A 49 16.99 -10.79 7.80
CA GLU A 49 17.14 -9.94 6.62
C GLU A 49 15.98 -8.95 6.50
N TYR A 50 16.33 -7.72 6.22
CA TYR A 50 15.40 -6.60 6.02
C TYR A 50 15.59 -5.99 4.64
N ARG A 51 14.50 -5.47 4.08
CA ARG A 51 14.46 -4.72 2.83
C ARG A 51 14.31 -3.24 3.15
N ILE A 52 15.23 -2.41 2.62
CA ILE A 52 15.11 -0.95 2.75
C ILE A 52 13.92 -0.48 1.92
N TRP A 53 13.05 0.31 2.53
CA TRP A 53 11.82 0.79 1.90
C TRP A 53 11.99 2.22 1.38
N ASP A 54 12.05 2.34 0.06
CA ASP A 54 12.29 3.62 -0.61
C ASP A 54 10.99 4.43 -0.74
N ALA A 55 10.97 5.61 -0.11
CA ALA A 55 9.81 6.52 -0.15
C ALA A 55 9.59 7.17 -1.53
N TYR A 56 10.63 7.26 -2.37
CA TYR A 56 10.47 7.72 -3.75
C TYR A 56 9.85 6.67 -4.67
N ARG A 57 9.76 5.43 -4.22
CA ARG A 57 9.17 4.30 -4.94
C ARG A 57 7.89 3.78 -4.31
N SER A 58 7.47 4.33 -3.17
CA SER A 58 6.31 3.87 -2.41
C SER A 58 5.59 5.02 -1.70
N LYS A 59 4.39 5.32 -2.14
CA LYS A 59 3.53 6.36 -1.54
C LYS A 59 3.20 6.07 -0.07
N MET A 60 3.10 4.80 0.31
CA MET A 60 2.91 4.41 1.71
C MET A 60 4.14 4.76 2.56
N ALA A 61 5.35 4.44 2.09
CA ALA A 61 6.57 4.84 2.79
C ALA A 61 6.71 6.36 2.85
N ALA A 62 6.38 7.06 1.75
CA ALA A 62 6.36 8.53 1.72
C ALA A 62 5.41 9.10 2.79
N ALA A 63 4.19 8.57 2.89
CA ALA A 63 3.21 9.00 3.89
C ALA A 63 3.71 8.79 5.33
N ILE A 64 4.34 7.65 5.62
CA ILE A 64 4.94 7.36 6.93
C ILE A 64 6.02 8.40 7.27
N LEU A 65 6.95 8.67 6.35
CA LEU A 65 8.01 9.68 6.55
C LEU A 65 7.47 11.11 6.64
N LYS A 66 6.31 11.37 6.04
CA LYS A 66 5.60 12.67 6.14
C LYS A 66 4.75 12.80 7.41
N GLY A 67 4.86 11.83 8.32
CA GLY A 67 4.26 11.92 9.65
C GLY A 67 2.87 11.33 9.78
N LEU A 68 2.49 10.41 8.88
CA LEU A 68 1.27 9.61 9.04
C LEU A 68 1.21 9.02 10.45
N LYS A 69 0.06 9.12 11.09
CA LYS A 69 -0.13 8.66 12.48
C LYS A 69 -0.76 7.27 12.56
N THR A 70 -1.51 6.89 11.51
CA THR A 70 -2.26 5.62 11.46
C THR A 70 -1.88 4.84 10.21
N VAL A 71 -1.24 3.69 10.39
CA VAL A 71 -1.08 2.64 9.37
C VAL A 71 -1.92 1.47 9.84
N PRO A 72 -3.10 1.23 9.25
CA PRO A 72 -4.01 0.20 9.72
C PRO A 72 -3.51 -1.21 9.40
N ILE A 73 -2.78 -1.36 8.30
CA ILE A 73 -2.24 -2.66 7.85
C ILE A 73 -1.31 -3.23 8.91
N SER A 74 -1.64 -4.43 9.40
CA SER A 74 -0.97 -5.06 10.53
C SER A 74 -0.71 -6.56 10.29
N PRO A 75 0.20 -7.20 11.04
CA PRO A 75 0.45 -8.62 10.92
C PRO A 75 -0.83 -9.47 11.03
N GLY A 76 -1.00 -10.40 10.10
CA GLY A 76 -2.16 -11.28 10.02
C GLY A 76 -3.36 -10.71 9.25
N HIS A 77 -3.34 -9.45 8.85
CA HIS A 77 -4.43 -8.83 8.09
C HIS A 77 -4.53 -9.39 6.66
N LYS A 78 -5.75 -9.44 6.15
CA LYS A 78 -6.04 -9.60 4.73
C LYS A 78 -6.20 -8.23 4.10
N VAL A 79 -5.44 -7.96 3.06
CA VAL A 79 -5.42 -6.67 2.36
C VAL A 79 -5.85 -6.85 0.92
N LEU A 80 -6.81 -6.06 0.46
CA LEU A 80 -7.09 -5.90 -0.96
C LEU A 80 -6.28 -4.71 -1.48
N TYR A 81 -5.37 -4.99 -2.39
CA TYR A 81 -4.50 -4.00 -3.00
C TYR A 81 -4.97 -3.68 -4.42
N LEU A 82 -5.51 -2.49 -4.65
CA LEU A 82 -5.98 -2.01 -5.93
C LEU A 82 -4.88 -1.19 -6.63
N GLY A 83 -4.47 -1.63 -7.82
CA GLY A 83 -3.37 -1.03 -8.58
C GLY A 83 -2.00 -1.48 -8.08
N ALA A 84 -1.77 -2.81 -8.02
CA ALA A 84 -0.55 -3.37 -7.48
C ALA A 84 0.70 -3.14 -8.36
N ALA A 85 0.51 -2.78 -9.61
CA ALA A 85 1.57 -2.61 -10.62
C ALA A 85 2.55 -3.80 -10.63
N SER A 86 3.86 -3.55 -10.65
CA SER A 86 4.88 -4.61 -10.57
C SER A 86 5.21 -5.06 -9.13
N GLY A 87 4.47 -4.57 -8.11
CA GLY A 87 4.56 -5.09 -6.75
C GLY A 87 5.50 -4.36 -5.79
N THR A 88 6.03 -3.20 -6.14
CA THR A 88 6.95 -2.44 -5.26
C THR A 88 6.39 -2.26 -3.85
N THR A 89 5.28 -1.53 -3.71
CA THR A 89 4.64 -1.32 -2.40
C THR A 89 3.95 -2.60 -1.90
N ALA A 90 3.28 -3.34 -2.78
CA ALA A 90 2.55 -4.55 -2.41
C ALA A 90 3.46 -5.62 -1.77
N SER A 91 4.73 -5.73 -2.17
CA SER A 91 5.70 -6.62 -1.55
C SER A 91 6.08 -6.22 -0.11
N HIS A 92 6.14 -4.93 0.19
CA HIS A 92 6.32 -4.46 1.56
C HIS A 92 5.06 -4.67 2.41
N VAL A 93 3.88 -4.49 1.81
CA VAL A 93 2.61 -4.86 2.48
C VAL A 93 2.59 -6.35 2.81
N SER A 94 3.03 -7.21 1.89
CA SER A 94 3.20 -8.66 2.13
C SER A 94 4.14 -8.93 3.31
N ASP A 95 5.28 -8.24 3.38
CA ASP A 95 6.20 -8.35 4.51
C ASP A 95 5.55 -7.94 5.84
N ILE A 96 4.72 -6.87 5.84
CA ILE A 96 4.03 -6.36 7.03
C ILE A 96 2.96 -7.35 7.52
N VAL A 97 2.10 -7.83 6.63
CA VAL A 97 1.03 -8.75 7.04
C VAL A 97 1.57 -10.14 7.43
N GLY A 98 2.76 -10.49 6.92
CA GLY A 98 3.45 -11.73 7.27
C GLY A 98 2.75 -12.98 6.71
N GLU A 99 3.25 -14.15 7.09
CA GLU A 99 2.77 -15.45 6.59
C GLU A 99 1.31 -15.76 6.97
N LYS A 100 0.81 -15.17 8.06
CA LYS A 100 -0.58 -15.37 8.53
C LYS A 100 -1.57 -14.42 7.89
N GLY A 101 -1.09 -13.36 7.23
CA GLY A 101 -1.89 -12.41 6.47
C GLY A 101 -1.95 -12.78 5.00
N HIS A 102 -2.66 -11.96 4.21
CA HIS A 102 -2.75 -12.16 2.77
C HIS A 102 -2.93 -10.85 2.01
N VAL A 103 -2.36 -10.74 0.81
CA VAL A 103 -2.50 -9.57 -0.08
C VAL A 103 -3.09 -10.02 -1.41
N TYR A 104 -4.32 -9.59 -1.70
CA TYR A 104 -4.95 -9.76 -3.00
C TYR A 104 -4.58 -8.58 -3.88
N CYS A 105 -3.81 -8.82 -4.94
CA CYS A 105 -3.21 -7.79 -5.79
C CYS A 105 -3.97 -7.65 -7.11
N VAL A 106 -4.86 -6.67 -7.21
CA VAL A 106 -5.62 -6.38 -8.43
C VAL A 106 -4.82 -5.41 -9.31
N GLU A 107 -4.58 -5.83 -10.55
CA GLU A 107 -3.88 -5.05 -11.57
C GLU A 107 -4.44 -5.38 -12.95
N PHE A 108 -4.80 -4.35 -13.73
CA PHE A 108 -5.41 -4.55 -15.06
C PHE A 108 -4.38 -4.62 -16.19
N ALA A 109 -3.19 -4.05 -15.98
CA ALA A 109 -2.15 -4.00 -17.00
C ALA A 109 -1.41 -5.35 -17.08
N SER A 110 -1.61 -6.09 -18.16
CA SER A 110 -1.04 -7.44 -18.38
C SER A 110 0.47 -7.49 -18.26
N ARG A 111 1.19 -6.41 -18.62
CA ARG A 111 2.64 -6.34 -18.46
C ARG A 111 3.03 -6.22 -17.00
N ALA A 112 2.38 -5.31 -16.26
CA ALA A 112 2.69 -5.05 -14.86
C ALA A 112 2.41 -6.27 -13.98
N ILE A 113 1.26 -6.94 -14.19
CA ILE A 113 0.93 -8.13 -13.40
C ILE A 113 1.84 -9.32 -13.72
N ARG A 114 2.35 -9.43 -14.94
CA ARG A 114 3.37 -10.45 -15.27
C ARG A 114 4.64 -10.21 -14.47
N GLU A 115 5.12 -8.96 -14.42
CA GLU A 115 6.27 -8.59 -13.60
C GLU A 115 6.02 -8.85 -12.10
N LEU A 116 4.79 -8.56 -11.60
CA LEU A 116 4.36 -8.87 -10.24
C LEU A 116 4.42 -10.39 -9.95
N ILE A 117 3.90 -11.21 -10.86
CA ILE A 117 3.92 -12.67 -10.71
C ILE A 117 5.36 -13.18 -10.66
N ASP A 118 6.15 -12.86 -11.69
CA ASP A 118 7.49 -13.43 -11.91
C ASP A 118 8.50 -12.98 -10.83
N ASN A 119 8.41 -11.73 -10.39
CA ASN A 119 9.40 -11.15 -9.48
C ASN A 119 8.97 -11.16 -8.00
N VAL A 120 7.67 -11.30 -7.72
CA VAL A 120 7.14 -11.14 -6.35
C VAL A 120 6.32 -12.34 -5.91
N CYS A 121 5.18 -12.63 -6.58
CA CYS A 121 4.21 -13.60 -6.07
C CYS A 121 4.75 -15.04 -6.08
N MET A 122 5.61 -15.41 -7.03
CA MET A 122 6.23 -16.74 -7.05
C MET A 122 7.08 -17.06 -5.81
N TYR A 123 7.48 -16.04 -5.05
CA TYR A 123 8.34 -16.18 -3.87
C TYR A 123 7.62 -15.82 -2.55
N ARG A 124 6.30 -15.52 -2.62
CA ARG A 124 5.49 -15.06 -1.49
C ARG A 124 4.15 -15.74 -1.46
N ILE A 125 4.01 -16.76 -0.61
CA ILE A 125 2.78 -17.57 -0.50
C ILE A 125 1.55 -16.79 -0.01
N ASN A 126 1.78 -15.61 0.57
CA ASN A 126 0.75 -14.72 1.11
C ASN A 126 0.31 -13.63 0.10
N MET A 127 0.56 -13.83 -1.19
CA MET A 127 0.15 -12.90 -2.24
C MET A 127 -0.60 -13.62 -3.37
N SER A 128 -1.73 -13.06 -3.80
CA SER A 128 -2.52 -13.55 -4.94
C SER A 128 -2.62 -12.47 -6.01
N PRO A 129 -2.01 -12.64 -7.18
CA PRO A 129 -2.19 -11.73 -8.31
C PRO A 129 -3.55 -11.95 -8.97
N ILE A 130 -4.25 -10.87 -9.31
CA ILE A 130 -5.56 -10.87 -9.96
C ILE A 130 -5.51 -9.91 -11.16
N LEU A 131 -5.54 -10.48 -12.38
CA LEU A 131 -5.57 -9.70 -13.62
C LEU A 131 -7.00 -9.27 -13.90
N GLU A 132 -7.40 -8.15 -13.32
CA GLU A 132 -8.74 -7.59 -13.51
C GLU A 132 -8.72 -6.06 -13.30
N ASP A 133 -9.78 -5.42 -13.78
CA ASP A 133 -9.99 -3.99 -13.60
C ASP A 133 -10.72 -3.72 -12.29
N ALA A 134 -10.12 -2.91 -11.42
CA ALA A 134 -10.68 -2.54 -10.11
C ALA A 134 -12.06 -1.86 -10.18
N ARG A 135 -12.46 -1.34 -11.35
CA ARG A 135 -13.80 -0.78 -11.58
C ARG A 135 -14.92 -1.81 -11.56
N PHE A 136 -14.58 -3.10 -11.69
CA PHE A 136 -15.54 -4.19 -11.79
C PHE A 136 -15.30 -5.26 -10.70
N PRO A 137 -15.54 -4.94 -9.41
CA PRO A 137 -15.22 -5.82 -8.29
C PRO A 137 -15.94 -7.19 -8.37
N GLU A 138 -17.10 -7.25 -9.01
CA GLU A 138 -17.86 -8.49 -9.22
C GLU A 138 -17.08 -9.52 -10.05
N LYS A 139 -16.19 -9.09 -10.97
CA LYS A 139 -15.44 -10.00 -11.84
C LYS A 139 -14.38 -10.82 -11.10
N TYR A 140 -13.91 -10.32 -9.97
CA TYR A 140 -12.88 -11.01 -9.19
C TYR A 140 -13.31 -11.40 -7.78
N SER A 141 -14.60 -11.31 -7.50
CA SER A 141 -15.16 -11.67 -6.20
C SER A 141 -14.86 -13.11 -5.78
N LEU A 142 -14.77 -14.03 -6.72
CA LEU A 142 -14.47 -15.45 -6.46
C LEU A 142 -13.00 -15.69 -6.06
N PHE A 143 -12.09 -14.76 -6.34
CA PHE A 143 -10.67 -14.88 -5.98
C PHE A 143 -10.37 -14.37 -4.56
N ILE A 144 -11.32 -13.66 -3.94
CA ILE A 144 -11.15 -13.08 -2.60
C ILE A 144 -11.90 -13.90 -1.57
N THR A 145 -11.17 -14.55 -0.68
CA THR A 145 -11.77 -15.43 0.33
C THR A 145 -12.27 -14.65 1.54
N GLY A 146 -13.59 -14.43 1.61
CA GLY A 146 -14.25 -13.70 2.68
C GLY A 146 -13.98 -12.19 2.63
N LYS A 147 -14.15 -11.51 3.76
CA LYS A 147 -13.90 -10.06 3.87
C LYS A 147 -12.45 -9.78 4.21
N VAL A 148 -11.94 -8.62 3.76
CA VAL A 148 -10.60 -8.12 4.07
C VAL A 148 -10.62 -7.12 5.21
N ASP A 149 -9.49 -6.99 5.91
CA ASP A 149 -9.32 -6.04 7.01
C ASP A 149 -9.09 -4.62 6.50
N ASP A 150 -8.30 -4.53 5.42
CA ASP A 150 -7.89 -3.24 4.85
C ASP A 150 -7.97 -3.26 3.32
N ILE A 151 -8.20 -2.07 2.73
CA ILE A 151 -8.01 -1.84 1.29
C ILE A 151 -6.95 -0.76 1.10
N TYR A 152 -5.92 -1.08 0.32
CA TYR A 152 -4.96 -0.10 -0.17
C TYR A 152 -5.22 0.19 -1.64
N CYS A 153 -5.33 1.47 -2.02
CA CYS A 153 -5.68 1.89 -3.37
C CYS A 153 -4.64 2.88 -3.93
N ASP A 154 -4.00 2.50 -5.02
CA ASP A 154 -3.05 3.33 -5.78
C ASP A 154 -3.31 3.19 -7.29
N ILE A 155 -4.52 3.52 -7.71
CA ILE A 155 -4.94 3.47 -9.12
C ILE A 155 -4.90 4.87 -9.74
N ALA A 156 -4.54 4.97 -11.01
CA ALA A 156 -4.52 6.23 -11.76
C ALA A 156 -5.81 6.36 -12.60
N GLN A 157 -6.95 6.57 -11.94
CA GLN A 157 -8.27 6.69 -12.57
C GLN A 157 -8.99 7.96 -12.11
N PRO A 158 -9.85 8.58 -12.94
CA PRO A 158 -10.58 9.80 -12.57
C PRO A 158 -11.52 9.66 -11.36
N GLU A 159 -12.05 8.46 -11.11
CA GLU A 159 -13.02 8.17 -10.03
C GLU A 159 -12.41 7.30 -8.91
N GLN A 160 -11.19 7.64 -8.47
CA GLN A 160 -10.41 6.81 -7.53
C GLN A 160 -11.19 6.45 -6.26
N ALA A 161 -11.77 7.44 -5.58
CA ALA A 161 -12.51 7.24 -4.33
C ALA A 161 -13.79 6.41 -4.54
N LYS A 162 -14.51 6.62 -5.67
CA LYS A 162 -15.68 5.82 -6.00
C LYS A 162 -15.33 4.36 -6.24
N ILE A 163 -14.29 4.10 -7.04
CA ILE A 163 -13.82 2.73 -7.32
C ILE A 163 -13.42 2.03 -6.02
N LEU A 164 -12.69 2.70 -5.14
CA LEU A 164 -12.34 2.15 -3.84
C LEU A 164 -13.58 1.84 -3.02
N ALA A 165 -14.56 2.76 -2.96
CA ALA A 165 -15.79 2.57 -2.18
C ALA A 165 -16.64 1.41 -2.72
N ASP A 166 -16.74 1.23 -4.04
CA ASP A 166 -17.43 0.10 -4.66
C ASP A 166 -16.78 -1.26 -4.28
N ASN A 167 -15.45 -1.29 -4.19
CA ASN A 167 -14.72 -2.44 -3.69
C ASN A 167 -14.93 -2.66 -2.19
N ALA A 168 -15.00 -1.60 -1.41
CA ALA A 168 -15.20 -1.68 0.02
C ALA A 168 -16.58 -2.26 0.39
N ASP A 169 -17.63 -1.85 -0.29
CA ASP A 169 -18.99 -2.41 -0.09
C ASP A 169 -18.99 -3.95 -0.29
N MET A 170 -18.20 -4.43 -1.26
CA MET A 170 -18.15 -5.85 -1.55
C MET A 170 -17.21 -6.62 -0.63
N PHE A 171 -16.05 -6.08 -0.29
CA PHE A 171 -14.95 -6.85 0.32
C PHE A 171 -14.55 -6.41 1.72
N LEU A 172 -14.76 -5.15 2.11
CA LEU A 172 -14.26 -4.65 3.38
C LEU A 172 -15.11 -5.14 4.55
N LYS A 173 -14.48 -5.45 5.66
CA LYS A 173 -15.14 -5.72 6.94
C LYS A 173 -15.80 -4.45 7.48
N ASN A 174 -16.84 -4.61 8.30
CA ASN A 174 -17.34 -3.51 9.12
C ASN A 174 -16.20 -2.99 10.01
N SER A 175 -16.10 -1.67 10.12
CA SER A 175 -15.00 -0.99 10.81
C SER A 175 -13.60 -1.23 10.21
N GLY A 176 -13.53 -1.83 9.02
CA GLY A 176 -12.28 -1.98 8.26
C GLY A 176 -11.71 -0.64 7.81
N TRP A 177 -10.48 -0.64 7.33
CA TRP A 177 -9.77 0.58 7.00
C TRP A 177 -9.42 0.67 5.51
N ILE A 178 -9.26 1.91 5.06
CA ILE A 178 -8.75 2.18 3.74
C ILE A 178 -7.54 3.11 3.80
N MET A 179 -6.62 2.92 2.86
CA MET A 179 -5.58 3.87 2.51
C MET A 179 -5.66 4.13 1.00
N ILE A 180 -5.85 5.36 0.59
CA ILE A 180 -5.89 5.74 -0.83
C ILE A 180 -4.86 6.81 -1.15
N ALA A 181 -4.03 6.55 -2.15
CA ALA A 181 -3.12 7.53 -2.73
C ALA A 181 -3.84 8.29 -3.86
N VAL A 182 -4.31 9.50 -3.57
CA VAL A 182 -5.00 10.33 -4.55
C VAL A 182 -4.01 11.13 -5.36
N LYS A 183 -4.02 10.91 -6.67
CA LYS A 183 -3.20 11.63 -7.65
C LYS A 183 -4.07 12.69 -8.36
N ALA A 184 -3.90 13.96 -8.00
CA ALA A 184 -4.71 15.05 -8.55
C ALA A 184 -4.66 15.12 -10.08
N GLN A 185 -3.49 15.00 -10.67
CA GLN A 185 -3.31 15.07 -12.14
C GLN A 185 -3.97 13.92 -12.93
N SER A 186 -4.25 12.78 -12.29
CA SER A 186 -4.97 11.68 -12.94
C SER A 186 -6.48 11.88 -12.95
N ILE A 187 -6.97 12.80 -12.14
CA ILE A 187 -8.41 13.10 -11.99
C ILE A 187 -8.79 14.29 -12.87
N ASP A 188 -8.11 15.41 -12.70
CA ASP A 188 -8.37 16.61 -13.49
C ASP A 188 -7.14 17.53 -13.48
N VAL A 189 -6.53 17.73 -14.65
CA VAL A 189 -5.33 18.57 -14.80
C VAL A 189 -5.65 20.06 -14.81
N THR A 190 -6.92 20.44 -14.92
CA THR A 190 -7.37 21.84 -15.01
C THR A 190 -7.70 22.45 -13.67
N LYS A 191 -7.81 21.62 -12.62
CA LYS A 191 -8.17 22.04 -11.27
C LYS A 191 -6.99 22.09 -10.32
N GLU A 192 -7.11 22.94 -9.30
CA GLU A 192 -6.15 22.95 -8.21
C GLU A 192 -6.18 21.62 -7.42
N PRO A 193 -5.02 21.07 -7.08
CA PRO A 193 -4.93 19.77 -6.38
C PRO A 193 -5.81 19.70 -5.13
N THR A 194 -5.86 20.77 -4.34
CA THR A 194 -6.66 20.82 -3.11
C THR A 194 -8.16 20.66 -3.36
N GLU A 195 -8.67 21.20 -4.48
CA GLU A 195 -10.07 21.04 -4.88
C GLU A 195 -10.40 19.57 -5.15
N ILE A 196 -9.48 18.90 -5.84
CA ILE A 196 -9.60 17.49 -6.17
C ILE A 196 -9.58 16.64 -4.90
N TYR A 197 -8.63 16.87 -3.99
CA TYR A 197 -8.56 16.13 -2.75
C TYR A 197 -9.85 16.27 -1.92
N ASN A 198 -10.39 17.49 -1.81
CA ASN A 198 -11.64 17.74 -1.10
C ASN A 198 -12.84 17.04 -1.76
N ARG A 199 -12.86 16.93 -3.09
CA ARG A 199 -13.88 16.19 -3.82
C ARG A 199 -13.82 14.70 -3.50
N GLU A 200 -12.64 14.09 -3.57
CA GLU A 200 -12.44 12.67 -3.27
C GLU A 200 -12.77 12.35 -1.80
N ILE A 201 -12.41 13.23 -0.87
CA ILE A 201 -12.79 13.12 0.55
C ILE A 201 -14.33 13.10 0.69
N LYS A 202 -15.05 14.03 0.05
CA LYS A 202 -16.52 14.05 0.09
C LYS A 202 -17.15 12.78 -0.49
N VAL A 203 -16.55 12.21 -1.55
CA VAL A 203 -17.01 10.92 -2.09
C VAL A 203 -16.89 9.83 -1.04
N LEU A 204 -15.77 9.73 -0.33
CA LEU A 204 -15.58 8.76 0.74
C LEU A 204 -16.56 8.97 1.90
N GLU A 205 -16.71 10.20 2.36
CA GLU A 205 -17.63 10.54 3.47
C GLU A 205 -19.09 10.18 3.14
N ASN A 206 -19.53 10.44 1.90
CA ASN A 206 -20.87 10.07 1.40
C ASN A 206 -21.06 8.54 1.28
N ARG A 207 -19.97 7.78 1.26
CA ARG A 207 -19.96 6.30 1.19
C ARG A 207 -19.61 5.68 2.55
N SER A 208 -19.98 6.35 3.64
CA SER A 208 -19.85 5.87 5.02
C SER A 208 -18.41 5.71 5.52
N PHE A 209 -17.44 6.39 4.94
CA PHE A 209 -16.10 6.44 5.49
C PHE A 209 -15.92 7.64 6.42
N ASN A 210 -15.22 7.42 7.52
CA ASN A 210 -14.77 8.46 8.42
C ASN A 210 -13.28 8.76 8.13
N VAL A 211 -13.01 9.85 7.40
CA VAL A 211 -11.65 10.27 7.10
C VAL A 211 -10.93 10.66 8.37
N ARG A 212 -9.80 10.02 8.63
CA ARG A 212 -8.99 10.20 9.84
C ARG A 212 -7.78 11.08 9.60
N GLU A 213 -7.12 10.88 8.46
CA GLU A 213 -5.90 11.60 8.12
C GLU A 213 -5.79 11.87 6.62
N VAL A 214 -5.19 13.02 6.29
CA VAL A 214 -4.78 13.39 4.93
C VAL A 214 -3.34 13.87 5.02
N VAL A 215 -2.43 13.22 4.29
CA VAL A 215 -1.00 13.53 4.33
C VAL A 215 -0.49 13.84 2.92
N HIS A 216 0.08 15.04 2.72
CA HIS A 216 0.74 15.41 1.47
C HIS A 216 2.07 14.69 1.32
N LEU A 217 2.35 14.17 0.12
CA LEU A 217 3.50 13.30 -0.11
C LEU A 217 4.76 14.03 -0.61
N GLU A 218 4.69 15.35 -0.89
CA GLU A 218 5.89 16.11 -1.26
C GLU A 218 6.95 16.04 -0.15
N PRO A 219 8.23 15.93 -0.49
CA PRO A 219 8.85 15.99 -1.82
C PRO A 219 8.93 14.62 -2.54
N TYR A 220 8.45 13.53 -1.95
CA TYR A 220 8.60 12.17 -2.48
C TYR A 220 7.73 11.93 -3.73
N ASP A 221 6.50 12.46 -3.72
CA ASP A 221 5.58 12.39 -4.85
C ASP A 221 4.77 13.69 -4.95
N LYS A 222 4.91 14.38 -6.09
CA LYS A 222 4.27 15.69 -6.31
C LYS A 222 2.80 15.54 -6.63
N ALA A 223 1.98 16.46 -6.12
CA ALA A 223 0.54 16.51 -6.32
C ALA A 223 -0.17 15.19 -5.92
N HIS A 224 0.33 14.55 -4.86
CA HIS A 224 -0.30 13.38 -4.26
C HIS A 224 -0.58 13.59 -2.77
N VAL A 225 -1.69 13.00 -2.33
CA VAL A 225 -2.00 12.84 -0.90
C VAL A 225 -2.31 11.39 -0.58
N MET A 226 -1.96 10.97 0.64
CA MET A 226 -2.46 9.74 1.24
C MET A 226 -3.65 10.09 2.15
N ILE A 227 -4.81 9.48 1.89
CA ILE A 227 -5.99 9.58 2.75
C ILE A 227 -6.13 8.25 3.48
N VAL A 228 -6.32 8.32 4.80
CA VAL A 228 -6.64 7.17 5.65
C VAL A 228 -8.02 7.36 6.23
N ALA A 229 -8.89 6.38 6.05
CA ALA A 229 -10.26 6.44 6.54
C ALA A 229 -10.74 5.07 7.06
N GLN A 230 -11.74 5.10 7.93
CA GLN A 230 -12.35 3.92 8.51
C GLN A 230 -13.80 3.79 8.03
N PHE A 231 -14.18 2.61 7.62
CA PHE A 231 -15.55 2.29 7.23
C PHE A 231 -16.44 2.22 8.48
N ARG A 232 -17.64 2.79 8.40
CA ARG A 232 -18.61 2.84 9.52
C ARG A 232 -19.44 1.59 9.61
#